data_e11c1fe06db3501b565672b12824d2d6
#
_entry.id   e11c1fe06db3501b565672b12824d2d6
#
_cell.length_a   1.000
_cell.length_b   1.000
_cell.length_c   1.000
_cell.angle_alpha   90.00
_cell.angle_beta   90.00
_cell.angle_gamma   90.00
#
_symmetry.space_group_name_H-M   'P 1'
#
loop_
_entity.id
_entity.type
_entity.pdbx_description
1 polymer ?
#
loop_
_entity_poly.entity_id
_entity_poly.type
_entity_poly.pdbx_seq_one_letter_code
_entity_poly.pdbx_strand_id
1 'polypeptide(L)'
;MYVDNIRQSSERMREMLNTLLDFFRLDNGKEQPNLSPCRISAITHILETEFMPIAMNKGLTLIVESHTDAVVLTDKERILQIGNNLLSNAIKFTDNGSVSLAADYDNGLLKLIVEDTGTGMTEDEQQRVFGAFERLSNAAAKDGFGLGLSIVQRIVAMLGGTIRLESEKGKGSRFTVEIPMQTAEELPEQTIQAQMRHNHICHDVIAIDNDEVLLLMLKEMYAQEGMHCDTCTNVSVLMELIRKKEYSLLLTDL
;
A
#
# COMPACT_ATOMS: atom_id res chain seq x y z
N MET A 1 -3.18 -1.50 -31.29
CA MET A 1 -3.86 -2.76 -30.91
C MET A 1 -2.89 -3.85 -30.46
N TYR A 2 -1.95 -4.42 -31.27
CA TYR A 2 -1.00 -5.45 -30.77
C TYR A 2 -0.02 -4.92 -29.74
N VAL A 3 0.56 -3.73 -29.96
CA VAL A 3 1.52 -3.08 -29.05
C VAL A 3 0.85 -2.74 -27.71
N ASP A 4 -0.38 -2.27 -27.72
CA ASP A 4 -1.15 -1.97 -26.52
C ASP A 4 -1.45 -3.21 -25.69
N ASN A 5 -1.77 -4.32 -26.36
CA ASN A 5 -2.00 -5.61 -25.69
C ASN A 5 -0.71 -6.16 -25.07
N ILE A 6 0.44 -6.01 -25.75
CA ILE A 6 1.74 -6.43 -25.21
C ILE A 6 2.11 -5.58 -24.00
N ARG A 7 1.95 -4.26 -24.09
CA ARG A 7 2.21 -3.33 -22.97
C ARG A 7 1.34 -3.69 -21.76
N GLN A 8 0.03 -3.85 -21.96
CA GLN A 8 -0.89 -4.21 -20.89
C GLN A 8 -0.55 -5.58 -20.27
N SER A 9 -0.16 -6.56 -21.08
CA SER A 9 0.27 -7.88 -20.57
C SER A 9 1.56 -7.79 -19.76
N SER A 10 2.52 -6.96 -20.20
CA SER A 10 3.78 -6.73 -19.47
C SER A 10 3.54 -6.00 -18.14
N GLU A 11 2.68 -5.00 -18.12
CA GLU A 11 2.28 -4.29 -16.90
C GLU A 11 1.63 -5.25 -15.90
N ARG A 12 0.68 -6.08 -16.34
CA ARG A 12 0.04 -7.12 -15.50
C ARG A 12 1.05 -8.12 -14.94
N MET A 13 2.03 -8.55 -15.75
CA MET A 13 3.08 -9.48 -15.29
C MET A 13 3.97 -8.83 -14.24
N ARG A 14 4.33 -7.56 -14.41
CA ARG A 14 5.10 -6.80 -13.43
C ARG A 14 4.35 -6.65 -12.10
N GLU A 15 3.06 -6.30 -12.15
CA GLU A 15 2.21 -6.23 -10.97
C GLU A 15 2.11 -7.58 -10.24
N MET A 16 1.97 -8.68 -11.00
CA MET A 16 1.96 -10.03 -10.44
C MET A 16 3.27 -10.35 -9.72
N LEU A 17 4.41 -10.10 -10.36
CA LEU A 17 5.72 -10.35 -9.76
C LEU A 17 5.93 -9.54 -8.48
N ASN A 18 5.58 -8.25 -8.49
CA ASN A 18 5.67 -7.40 -7.32
C ASN A 18 4.78 -7.91 -6.17
N THR A 19 3.55 -8.30 -6.46
CA THR A 19 2.62 -8.86 -5.48
C THR A 19 3.14 -10.19 -4.91
N LEU A 20 3.74 -11.04 -5.73
CA LEU A 20 4.38 -12.28 -5.30
C LEU A 20 5.59 -12.03 -4.40
N LEU A 21 6.46 -11.08 -4.76
CA LEU A 21 7.62 -10.71 -3.97
C LEU A 21 7.20 -10.15 -2.60
N ASP A 22 6.19 -9.30 -2.56
CA ASP A 22 5.62 -8.78 -1.31
C ASP A 22 5.05 -9.91 -0.44
N PHE A 23 4.28 -10.81 -1.05
CA PHE A 23 3.75 -11.99 -0.36
C PHE A 23 4.86 -12.81 0.31
N PHE A 24 5.93 -13.14 -0.44
CA PHE A 24 7.05 -13.93 0.10
C PHE A 24 7.87 -13.17 1.14
N ARG A 25 8.03 -11.84 1.03
CA ARG A 25 8.69 -11.02 2.05
C ARG A 25 7.93 -11.08 3.38
N LEU A 26 6.61 -10.88 3.32
CA LEU A 26 5.73 -10.95 4.49
C LEU A 26 5.66 -12.38 5.07
N ASP A 27 5.64 -13.42 4.21
CA ASP A 27 5.57 -14.82 4.64
C ASP A 27 6.81 -15.28 5.40
N ASN A 28 7.99 -14.75 5.04
CA ASN A 28 9.25 -15.07 5.72
C ASN A 28 9.36 -14.47 7.13
N GLY A 29 8.43 -13.62 7.56
CA GLY A 29 8.38 -13.05 8.91
C GLY A 29 9.59 -12.21 9.33
N LYS A 30 10.44 -11.81 8.38
CA LYS A 30 11.65 -11.00 8.63
C LYS A 30 11.38 -9.50 8.48
N GLU A 31 10.26 -9.16 7.89
CA GLU A 31 9.90 -7.76 7.67
C GLU A 31 9.41 -7.15 8.98
N GLN A 32 9.97 -5.99 9.31
CA GLN A 32 9.55 -5.19 10.45
C GLN A 32 8.81 -3.95 9.94
N PRO A 33 7.72 -3.53 10.61
CA PRO A 33 7.00 -2.34 10.20
C PRO A 33 7.86 -1.09 10.36
N ASN A 34 7.82 -0.21 9.37
CA ASN A 34 8.47 1.10 9.43
C ASN A 34 7.53 2.10 10.10
N LEU A 35 7.59 2.18 11.43
CA LEU A 35 6.67 2.99 12.20
C LEU A 35 7.02 4.48 12.11
N SER A 36 6.05 5.31 11.78
CA SER A 36 6.16 6.77 11.74
C SER A 36 4.86 7.42 12.21
N PRO A 37 4.91 8.66 12.76
CA PRO A 37 3.70 9.39 13.11
C PRO A 37 2.84 9.61 11.86
N CYS A 38 1.59 9.17 11.90
CA CYS A 38 0.67 9.30 10.78
C CYS A 38 -0.73 9.67 11.27
N ARG A 39 -1.35 10.65 10.62
CA ARG A 39 -2.74 11.04 10.87
C ARG A 39 -3.68 10.10 10.15
N ILE A 40 -4.65 9.53 10.85
CA ILE A 40 -5.59 8.55 10.29
C ILE A 40 -6.44 9.17 9.18
N SER A 41 -6.94 10.41 9.36
CA SER A 41 -7.71 11.11 8.33
C SER A 41 -6.91 11.37 7.04
N ALA A 42 -5.58 11.47 7.11
CA ALA A 42 -4.75 11.59 5.91
C ALA A 42 -4.69 10.28 5.11
N ILE A 43 -4.71 9.12 5.79
CA ILE A 43 -4.77 7.81 5.13
C ILE A 43 -6.11 7.64 4.40
N THR A 44 -7.22 7.91 5.08
CA THR A 44 -8.56 7.78 4.48
C THR A 44 -8.74 8.73 3.31
N HIS A 45 -8.21 9.95 3.38
CA HIS A 45 -8.26 10.91 2.29
C HIS A 45 -7.47 10.46 1.04
N ILE A 46 -6.30 9.84 1.22
CA ILE A 46 -5.53 9.24 0.11
C ILE A 46 -6.36 8.15 -0.56
N LEU A 47 -6.92 7.22 0.22
CA LEU A 47 -7.76 6.14 -0.29
C LEU A 47 -9.01 6.67 -1.01
N GLU A 48 -9.67 7.69 -0.45
CA GLU A 48 -10.80 8.37 -1.09
C GLU A 48 -10.43 8.93 -2.45
N THR A 49 -9.34 9.70 -2.50
CA THR A 49 -8.86 10.35 -3.73
C THR A 49 -8.54 9.32 -4.82
N GLU A 50 -7.95 8.19 -4.45
CA GLU A 50 -7.59 7.12 -5.38
C GLU A 50 -8.81 6.35 -5.89
N PHE A 51 -9.76 5.99 -5.00
CA PHE A 51 -10.85 5.10 -5.36
C PHE A 51 -12.14 5.79 -5.80
N MET A 52 -12.34 7.08 -5.48
CA MET A 52 -13.53 7.82 -5.89
C MET A 52 -13.74 7.82 -7.41
N PRO A 53 -12.73 8.13 -8.26
CA PRO A 53 -12.90 8.07 -9.71
C PRO A 53 -13.21 6.66 -10.22
N ILE A 54 -12.62 5.63 -9.60
CA ILE A 54 -12.82 4.23 -10.00
C ILE A 54 -14.26 3.80 -9.70
N ALA A 55 -14.76 4.12 -8.51
CA ALA A 55 -16.13 3.82 -8.10
C ALA A 55 -17.14 4.57 -9.00
N MET A 56 -16.94 5.86 -9.24
CA MET A 56 -17.79 6.68 -10.12
C MET A 56 -17.84 6.13 -11.54
N ASN A 57 -16.70 5.74 -12.12
CA ASN A 57 -16.64 5.14 -13.46
C ASN A 57 -17.41 3.81 -13.56
N LYS A 58 -17.54 3.11 -12.44
CA LYS A 58 -18.33 1.87 -12.35
C LYS A 58 -19.79 2.10 -11.99
N GLY A 59 -20.17 3.36 -11.69
CA GLY A 59 -21.55 3.71 -11.28
C GLY A 59 -21.87 3.34 -9.83
N LEU A 60 -20.84 3.18 -8.98
CA LEU A 60 -20.99 2.88 -7.56
C LEU A 60 -20.93 4.14 -6.71
N THR A 61 -21.64 4.14 -5.57
CA THR A 61 -21.45 5.16 -4.52
C THR A 61 -20.32 4.73 -3.61
N LEU A 62 -19.26 5.56 -3.50
CA LEU A 62 -18.19 5.38 -2.49
C LEU A 62 -18.42 6.36 -1.34
N ILE A 63 -18.41 5.87 -0.11
CA ILE A 63 -18.54 6.65 1.12
C ILE A 63 -17.26 6.42 1.95
N VAL A 64 -16.53 7.49 2.26
CA VAL A 64 -15.33 7.43 3.10
C VAL A 64 -15.51 8.32 4.31
N GLU A 65 -15.41 7.74 5.49
CA GLU A 65 -15.60 8.45 6.75
C GLU A 65 -14.38 8.23 7.67
N SER A 66 -13.87 9.32 8.24
CA SER A 66 -12.87 9.26 9.31
C SER A 66 -13.49 9.85 10.56
N HIS A 67 -13.70 9.02 11.56
CA HIS A 67 -14.29 9.44 12.85
C HIS A 67 -13.21 9.88 13.85
N THR A 68 -11.96 10.00 13.38
CA THR A 68 -10.82 10.37 14.23
C THR A 68 -9.81 11.21 13.47
N ASP A 69 -9.20 12.15 14.19
CA ASP A 69 -8.05 12.93 13.74
C ASP A 69 -6.76 12.53 14.48
N ALA A 70 -6.78 11.38 15.14
CA ALA A 70 -5.64 10.89 15.90
C ALA A 70 -4.39 10.77 15.03
N VAL A 71 -3.25 11.16 15.61
CA VAL A 71 -1.93 10.90 15.07
C VAL A 71 -1.36 9.69 15.80
N VAL A 72 -1.19 8.61 15.07
CA VAL A 72 -0.71 7.33 15.61
C VAL A 72 0.65 6.97 15.06
N LEU A 73 1.39 6.14 15.79
CA LEU A 73 2.64 5.57 15.32
C LEU A 73 2.34 4.29 14.53
N THR A 74 2.51 4.35 13.20
CA THR A 74 2.17 3.23 12.32
C THR A 74 3.03 3.21 11.05
N ASP A 75 3.00 2.09 10.35
CA ASP A 75 3.52 1.97 8.99
C ASP A 75 2.43 2.41 8.00
N LYS A 76 2.53 3.66 7.54
CA LYS A 76 1.57 4.28 6.62
C LYS A 76 1.38 3.46 5.35
N GLU A 77 2.47 2.96 4.76
CA GLU A 77 2.42 2.22 3.49
C GLU A 77 1.66 0.90 3.66
N ARG A 78 1.87 0.22 4.78
CA ARG A 78 1.17 -1.02 5.09
C ARG A 78 -0.31 -0.80 5.39
N ILE A 79 -0.68 0.29 6.07
CA ILE A 79 -2.11 0.63 6.26
C ILE A 79 -2.77 0.99 4.92
N LEU A 80 -2.11 1.77 4.06
CA LEU A 80 -2.59 2.04 2.70
C LEU A 80 -2.74 0.75 1.89
N GLN A 81 -1.80 -0.17 1.99
CA GLN A 81 -1.87 -1.46 1.28
C GLN A 81 -3.06 -2.31 1.75
N ILE A 82 -3.40 -2.31 3.05
CA ILE A 82 -4.63 -2.92 3.56
C ILE A 82 -5.85 -2.27 2.90
N GLY A 83 -5.95 -0.93 2.97
CA GLY A 83 -7.08 -0.17 2.40
C GLY A 83 -7.25 -0.42 0.90
N ASN A 84 -6.16 -0.36 0.14
CA ASN A 84 -6.15 -0.58 -1.30
C ASN A 84 -6.66 -1.99 -1.67
N ASN A 85 -6.19 -3.02 -0.98
CA ASN A 85 -6.64 -4.38 -1.24
C ASN A 85 -8.14 -4.58 -0.91
N LEU A 86 -8.60 -4.05 0.22
CA LEU A 86 -9.99 -4.19 0.63
C LEU A 86 -10.94 -3.39 -0.27
N LEU A 87 -10.64 -2.10 -0.56
CA LEU A 87 -11.45 -1.25 -1.42
C LEU A 87 -11.47 -1.73 -2.87
N SER A 88 -10.33 -2.15 -3.41
CA SER A 88 -10.25 -2.73 -4.75
C SER A 88 -11.14 -3.97 -4.87
N ASN A 89 -11.11 -4.87 -3.87
CA ASN A 89 -11.99 -6.03 -3.82
C ASN A 89 -13.46 -5.63 -3.71
N ALA A 90 -13.82 -4.71 -2.82
CA ALA A 90 -15.17 -4.23 -2.63
C ALA A 90 -15.76 -3.66 -3.95
N ILE A 91 -15.02 -2.75 -4.61
CA ILE A 91 -15.43 -2.18 -5.89
C ILE A 91 -15.50 -3.26 -6.99
N LYS A 92 -14.55 -4.18 -7.02
CA LYS A 92 -14.51 -5.26 -8.01
C LYS A 92 -15.74 -6.18 -7.93
N PHE A 93 -16.19 -6.53 -6.73
CA PHE A 93 -17.26 -7.50 -6.50
C PHE A 93 -18.64 -6.88 -6.29
N THR A 94 -18.76 -5.56 -6.31
CA THR A 94 -20.01 -4.82 -6.32
C THR A 94 -20.34 -4.38 -7.74
N ASP A 95 -21.39 -4.88 -8.33
CA ASP A 95 -21.80 -4.48 -9.68
C ASP A 95 -22.74 -3.27 -9.65
N ASN A 96 -23.57 -3.12 -8.61
CA ASN A 96 -24.45 -1.98 -8.36
C ASN A 96 -24.58 -1.76 -6.85
N GLY A 97 -24.71 -0.51 -6.43
CA GLY A 97 -24.91 -0.14 -5.02
C GLY A 97 -23.77 0.70 -4.49
N SER A 98 -23.25 0.35 -3.30
CA SER A 98 -22.29 1.18 -2.58
C SER A 98 -21.13 0.38 -1.98
N VAL A 99 -20.03 1.09 -1.79
CA VAL A 99 -18.86 0.67 -1.03
C VAL A 99 -18.61 1.74 0.02
N SER A 100 -18.28 1.36 1.25
CA SER A 100 -17.90 2.30 2.30
C SER A 100 -16.57 1.91 2.96
N LEU A 101 -15.82 2.92 3.36
CA LEU A 101 -14.65 2.82 4.23
C LEU A 101 -14.89 3.70 5.45
N ALA A 102 -14.84 3.13 6.64
CA ALA A 102 -14.85 3.89 7.89
C ALA A 102 -13.56 3.63 8.67
N ALA A 103 -12.97 4.69 9.23
CA ALA A 103 -11.82 4.61 10.11
C ALA A 103 -12.14 5.24 11.46
N ASP A 104 -11.85 4.53 12.54
CA ASP A 104 -12.01 4.98 13.92
C ASP A 104 -10.78 4.62 14.74
N TYR A 105 -10.50 5.42 15.77
CA TYR A 105 -9.42 5.15 16.71
C TYR A 105 -9.90 5.43 18.13
N ASP A 106 -9.96 4.39 18.92
CA ASP A 106 -10.37 4.48 20.33
C ASP A 106 -9.53 3.54 21.20
N ASN A 107 -9.14 4.01 22.39
CA ASN A 107 -8.44 3.22 23.40
C ASN A 107 -7.20 2.47 22.87
N GLY A 108 -6.39 3.08 22.01
CA GLY A 108 -5.19 2.46 21.48
C GLY A 108 -5.45 1.45 20.35
N LEU A 109 -6.65 1.42 19.79
CA LEU A 109 -7.05 0.49 18.73
C LEU A 109 -7.53 1.26 17.50
N LEU A 110 -6.82 1.11 16.38
CA LEU A 110 -7.31 1.53 15.08
C LEU A 110 -8.28 0.48 14.55
N LYS A 111 -9.46 0.94 14.13
CA LYS A 111 -10.46 0.11 13.47
C LYS A 111 -10.73 0.64 12.07
N LEU A 112 -10.47 -0.20 11.06
CA LEU A 112 -10.82 0.06 9.66
C LEU A 112 -11.93 -0.89 9.26
N ILE A 113 -13.02 -0.36 8.71
CA ILE A 113 -14.15 -1.13 8.23
C ILE A 113 -14.34 -0.83 6.76
N VAL A 114 -14.29 -1.87 5.92
CA VAL A 114 -14.69 -1.78 4.50
C VAL A 114 -15.92 -2.65 4.30
N GLU A 115 -16.99 -2.03 3.81
CA GLU A 115 -18.26 -2.71 3.56
C GLU A 115 -18.71 -2.50 2.11
N ASP A 116 -19.22 -3.54 1.49
CA ASP A 116 -19.77 -3.53 0.14
C ASP A 116 -21.16 -4.15 0.09
N THR A 117 -21.96 -3.71 -0.87
CA THR A 117 -23.28 -4.29 -1.17
C THR A 117 -23.23 -5.25 -2.36
N GLY A 118 -22.10 -5.91 -2.55
CA GLY A 118 -21.84 -6.77 -3.70
C GLY A 118 -22.41 -8.17 -3.61
N THR A 119 -21.77 -9.11 -4.29
CA THR A 119 -22.25 -10.49 -4.41
C THR A 119 -22.24 -11.28 -3.11
N GLY A 120 -21.49 -10.83 -2.11
CA GLY A 120 -21.28 -11.57 -0.86
C GLY A 120 -20.70 -12.97 -1.07
N MET A 121 -20.51 -13.69 0.04
CA MET A 121 -19.86 -14.99 0.09
C MET A 121 -20.67 -16.00 0.88
N THR A 122 -20.59 -17.28 0.48
CA THR A 122 -21.07 -18.42 1.28
C THR A 122 -20.12 -18.70 2.44
N GLU A 123 -20.54 -19.48 3.43
CA GLU A 123 -19.68 -19.88 4.56
C GLU A 123 -18.41 -20.60 4.10
N ASP A 124 -18.51 -21.50 3.11
CA ASP A 124 -17.36 -22.20 2.53
C ASP A 124 -16.39 -21.23 1.83
N GLU A 125 -16.94 -20.23 1.12
CA GLU A 125 -16.14 -19.18 0.48
C GLU A 125 -15.42 -18.30 1.52
N GLN A 126 -16.07 -17.96 2.63
CA GLN A 126 -15.47 -17.17 3.73
C GLN A 126 -14.31 -17.88 4.40
N GLN A 127 -14.38 -19.20 4.58
CA GLN A 127 -13.30 -20.00 5.17
C GLN A 127 -12.03 -20.03 4.30
N ARG A 128 -12.19 -19.90 2.97
CA ARG A 128 -11.11 -20.03 1.99
C ARG A 128 -10.56 -18.70 1.49
N VAL A 129 -11.29 -17.61 1.64
CA VAL A 129 -10.98 -16.32 0.98
C VAL A 129 -9.63 -15.70 1.39
N PHE A 130 -9.09 -16.05 2.56
CA PHE A 130 -7.77 -15.63 3.02
C PHE A 130 -6.64 -16.56 2.56
N GLY A 131 -6.95 -17.67 1.91
CA GLY A 131 -5.96 -18.58 1.34
C GLY A 131 -5.19 -17.93 0.19
N ALA A 132 -3.87 -18.16 0.15
CA ALA A 132 -3.05 -17.67 -0.97
C ALA A 132 -3.46 -18.39 -2.26
N PHE A 133 -3.57 -17.63 -3.37
CA PHE A 133 -4.00 -18.11 -4.69
C PHE A 133 -5.45 -18.61 -4.75
N GLU A 134 -6.21 -18.45 -3.69
CA GLU A 134 -7.63 -18.81 -3.70
C GLU A 134 -8.44 -17.80 -4.53
N ARG A 135 -9.23 -18.34 -5.46
CA ARG A 135 -10.16 -17.59 -6.29
C ARG A 135 -11.52 -18.22 -6.19
N LEU A 136 -12.49 -17.45 -5.72
CA LEU A 136 -13.86 -17.92 -5.63
C LEU A 136 -14.44 -18.16 -7.04
N SER A 137 -15.34 -19.11 -7.17
CA SER A 137 -15.91 -19.54 -8.47
C SER A 137 -16.49 -18.41 -9.30
N ASN A 138 -17.05 -17.38 -8.66
CA ASN A 138 -17.59 -16.18 -9.30
C ASN A 138 -16.51 -15.14 -9.67
N ALA A 139 -15.29 -15.31 -9.20
CA ALA A 139 -14.16 -14.42 -9.47
C ALA A 139 -13.31 -14.86 -10.68
N ALA A 140 -13.61 -16.01 -11.29
CA ALA A 140 -12.85 -16.55 -12.41
C ALA A 140 -12.81 -15.61 -13.63
N ALA A 141 -13.85 -14.80 -13.82
CA ALA A 141 -13.94 -13.81 -14.91
C ALA A 141 -13.43 -12.40 -14.53
N LYS A 142 -13.16 -12.14 -13.23
CA LYS A 142 -12.69 -10.83 -12.75
C LYS A 142 -11.17 -10.91 -12.48
N ASP A 143 -10.41 -9.93 -12.93
CA ASP A 143 -8.94 -9.86 -12.80
C ASP A 143 -8.47 -10.01 -11.32
N GLY A 144 -7.33 -10.66 -11.11
CA GLY A 144 -6.66 -10.78 -9.80
C GLY A 144 -5.99 -12.13 -9.57
N PHE A 145 -4.95 -12.15 -8.75
CA PHE A 145 -4.07 -13.32 -8.55
C PHE A 145 -4.45 -14.16 -7.32
N GLY A 146 -5.45 -13.73 -6.55
CA GLY A 146 -5.86 -14.43 -5.31
C GLY A 146 -4.88 -14.24 -4.14
N LEU A 147 -4.09 -13.17 -4.15
CA LEU A 147 -3.11 -12.87 -3.11
C LEU A 147 -3.50 -11.70 -2.20
N GLY A 148 -4.40 -10.81 -2.64
CA GLY A 148 -4.70 -9.56 -1.92
C GLY A 148 -5.13 -9.76 -0.48
N LEU A 149 -6.12 -10.63 -0.21
CA LEU A 149 -6.61 -10.87 1.15
C LEU A 149 -5.61 -11.64 2.02
N SER A 150 -4.81 -12.53 1.44
CA SER A 150 -3.74 -13.20 2.17
C SER A 150 -2.60 -12.23 2.56
N ILE A 151 -2.31 -11.22 1.71
CA ILE A 151 -1.39 -10.13 2.03
C ILE A 151 -1.96 -9.27 3.16
N VAL A 152 -3.24 -8.89 3.08
CA VAL A 152 -3.90 -8.14 4.16
C VAL A 152 -3.78 -8.88 5.50
N GLN A 153 -4.07 -10.17 5.53
CA GLN A 153 -3.97 -10.97 6.75
C GLN A 153 -2.54 -10.97 7.34
N ARG A 154 -1.51 -11.07 6.48
CA ARG A 154 -0.11 -11.02 6.92
C ARG A 154 0.31 -9.66 7.45
N ILE A 155 -0.08 -8.59 6.75
CA ILE A 155 0.21 -7.22 7.21
C ILE A 155 -0.47 -6.96 8.55
N VAL A 156 -1.73 -7.32 8.69
CA VAL A 156 -2.48 -7.16 9.94
C VAL A 156 -1.81 -7.95 11.07
N ALA A 157 -1.39 -9.19 10.83
CA ALA A 157 -0.66 -10.01 11.80
C ALA A 157 0.70 -9.39 12.16
N MET A 158 1.46 -8.86 11.19
CA MET A 158 2.73 -8.17 11.40
C MET A 158 2.57 -6.92 12.28
N LEU A 159 1.44 -6.21 12.15
CA LEU A 159 1.10 -5.04 12.97
C LEU A 159 0.43 -5.42 14.31
N GLY A 160 0.35 -6.72 14.64
CA GLY A 160 -0.24 -7.23 15.89
C GLY A 160 -1.77 -7.14 15.95
N GLY A 161 -2.42 -6.97 14.83
CA GLY A 161 -3.86 -6.79 14.70
C GLY A 161 -4.64 -8.07 14.38
N THR A 162 -5.93 -7.88 14.13
CA THR A 162 -6.87 -8.94 13.69
C THR A 162 -7.72 -8.45 12.53
N ILE A 163 -8.12 -9.37 11.66
CA ILE A 163 -9.09 -9.14 10.59
C ILE A 163 -10.27 -10.08 10.74
N ARG A 164 -11.48 -9.56 10.58
CA ARG A 164 -12.73 -10.32 10.58
C ARG A 164 -13.50 -10.08 9.30
N LEU A 165 -14.24 -11.07 8.88
CA LEU A 165 -15.11 -11.04 7.72
C LEU A 165 -16.53 -11.47 8.13
N GLU A 166 -17.50 -10.64 7.76
CA GLU A 166 -18.92 -10.93 7.82
C GLU A 166 -19.46 -10.79 6.41
N SER A 167 -20.09 -11.82 5.88
CA SER A 167 -20.63 -11.80 4.52
C SER A 167 -21.83 -12.72 4.38
N GLU A 168 -22.77 -12.31 3.53
CA GLU A 168 -23.91 -13.13 3.15
C GLU A 168 -24.12 -13.07 1.65
N LYS A 169 -24.33 -14.22 1.03
CA LYS A 169 -24.51 -14.29 -0.43
C LYS A 169 -25.68 -13.42 -0.89
N GLY A 170 -25.39 -12.49 -1.81
CA GLY A 170 -26.37 -11.53 -2.35
C GLY A 170 -26.59 -10.28 -1.51
N LYS A 171 -25.94 -10.13 -0.34
CA LYS A 171 -26.06 -8.94 0.52
C LYS A 171 -24.78 -8.11 0.61
N GLY A 172 -23.62 -8.70 0.26
CA GLY A 172 -22.34 -8.03 0.31
C GLY A 172 -21.41 -8.58 1.40
N SER A 173 -20.34 -7.85 1.68
CA SER A 173 -19.32 -8.25 2.65
C SER A 173 -18.89 -7.07 3.50
N ARG A 174 -18.48 -7.36 4.74
CA ARG A 174 -17.90 -6.41 5.69
C ARG A 174 -16.60 -6.98 6.21
N PHE A 175 -15.51 -6.28 5.93
CA PHE A 175 -14.20 -6.55 6.50
C PHE A 175 -13.92 -5.58 7.62
N THR A 176 -13.56 -6.09 8.80
CA THR A 176 -13.17 -5.29 9.96
C THR A 176 -11.73 -5.62 10.31
N VAL A 177 -10.86 -4.63 10.23
CA VAL A 177 -9.45 -4.72 10.63
C VAL A 177 -9.28 -3.93 11.92
N GLU A 178 -8.69 -4.55 12.95
CA GLU A 178 -8.41 -3.95 14.25
C GLU A 178 -6.91 -4.08 14.52
N ILE A 179 -6.19 -2.95 14.70
CA ILE A 179 -4.74 -2.92 14.90
C ILE A 179 -4.42 -2.09 16.15
N PRO A 180 -3.71 -2.66 17.14
CA PRO A 180 -3.26 -1.90 18.30
C PRO A 180 -2.20 -0.88 17.87
N MET A 181 -2.38 0.38 18.26
CA MET A 181 -1.47 1.48 17.93
C MET A 181 -1.32 2.42 19.11
N GLN A 182 -0.15 3.04 19.24
CA GLN A 182 0.08 4.10 20.21
C GLN A 182 -0.15 5.47 19.55
N THR A 183 -0.71 6.41 20.30
CA THR A 183 -0.76 7.80 19.86
C THR A 183 0.64 8.40 19.86
N ALA A 184 0.93 9.31 18.93
CA ALA A 184 2.21 10.00 18.89
C ALA A 184 2.43 10.91 20.12
N GLU A 185 1.35 11.33 20.79
CA GLU A 185 1.38 12.14 22.01
C GLU A 185 1.81 11.34 23.26
N GLU A 186 1.66 10.01 23.25
CA GLU A 186 2.06 9.12 24.35
C GLU A 186 3.56 8.77 24.31
N LEU A 187 4.26 9.15 23.25
CA LEU A 187 5.69 8.89 23.10
C LEU A 187 6.49 10.00 23.80
N PRO A 188 7.54 9.65 24.57
CA PRO A 188 8.48 10.64 25.07
C PRO A 188 9.05 11.46 23.89
N GLU A 189 9.18 12.78 24.06
CA GLU A 189 9.73 13.68 23.02
C GLU A 189 11.07 13.18 22.44
N GLN A 190 11.86 12.46 23.23
CA GLN A 190 13.12 11.85 22.82
C GLN A 190 12.93 10.72 21.76
N THR A 191 11.83 9.98 21.82
CA THR A 191 11.52 8.89 20.87
C THR A 191 11.04 9.47 19.53
N ILE A 192 10.23 10.54 19.58
CA ILE A 192 9.76 11.27 18.40
C ILE A 192 10.96 11.92 17.68
N GLN A 193 11.87 12.55 18.44
CA GLN A 193 13.08 13.17 17.87
C GLN A 193 14.08 12.13 17.31
N ALA A 194 14.20 10.94 17.92
CA ALA A 194 15.05 9.88 17.40
C ALA A 194 14.48 9.29 16.10
N GLN A 195 13.17 9.12 16.01
CA GLN A 195 12.50 8.64 14.78
C GLN A 195 12.43 9.71 13.69
N MET A 196 12.24 10.99 14.05
CA MET A 196 12.36 12.10 13.11
C MET A 196 13.79 12.26 12.58
N ARG A 197 14.82 11.93 13.38
CA ARG A 197 16.22 11.91 12.91
C ARG A 197 16.50 10.72 11.99
N HIS A 198 15.82 9.59 12.14
CA HIS A 198 15.89 8.48 11.18
C HIS A 198 15.12 8.77 9.87
N ASN A 199 14.09 9.63 9.94
CA ASN A 199 13.33 10.13 8.80
C ASN A 199 13.88 11.45 8.22
N HIS A 200 15.08 11.90 8.57
CA HIS A 200 15.85 12.77 7.70
C HIS A 200 16.26 11.91 6.48
N ILE A 201 15.29 11.70 5.60
CA ILE A 201 15.56 11.24 4.25
C ILE A 201 16.52 12.28 3.68
N CYS A 202 17.77 11.89 3.54
CA CYS A 202 18.69 12.61 2.71
C CYS A 202 18.02 12.67 1.33
N HIS A 203 17.61 13.84 0.86
CA HIS A 203 16.98 13.99 -0.46
C HIS A 203 17.99 13.87 -1.60
N ASP A 204 19.17 13.33 -1.31
CA ASP A 204 20.26 13.17 -2.24
C ASP A 204 20.23 11.78 -2.87
N VAL A 205 20.11 11.76 -4.18
CA VAL A 205 20.14 10.58 -5.04
C VAL A 205 21.48 10.56 -5.77
N ILE A 206 22.05 9.39 -6.00
CA ILE A 206 23.19 9.22 -6.88
C ILE A 206 22.84 8.21 -7.99
N ALA A 207 23.11 8.58 -9.24
CA ALA A 207 22.89 7.72 -10.39
C ALA A 207 24.20 7.44 -11.12
N ILE A 208 24.41 6.18 -11.48
CA ILE A 208 25.52 5.75 -12.33
C ILE A 208 24.98 5.04 -13.57
N ASP A 209 25.37 5.53 -14.74
CA ASP A 209 25.03 4.95 -16.04
C ASP A 209 26.09 5.36 -17.06
N ASN A 210 26.23 4.60 -18.15
CA ASN A 210 27.10 4.98 -19.27
C ASN A 210 26.40 5.92 -20.28
N ASP A 211 25.08 6.11 -20.17
CA ASP A 211 24.28 7.03 -20.97
C ASP A 211 24.18 8.41 -20.30
N GLU A 212 24.98 9.36 -20.77
CA GLU A 212 24.97 10.74 -20.26
C GLU A 212 23.62 11.46 -20.44
N VAL A 213 22.85 11.09 -21.48
CA VAL A 213 21.53 11.69 -21.74
C VAL A 213 20.55 11.21 -20.69
N LEU A 214 20.55 9.91 -20.36
CA LEU A 214 19.74 9.34 -19.29
C LEU A 214 20.08 9.99 -17.93
N LEU A 215 21.38 10.14 -17.62
CA LEU A 215 21.82 10.79 -16.39
C LEU A 215 21.34 12.25 -16.29
N LEU A 216 21.37 12.98 -17.41
CA LEU A 216 20.86 14.36 -17.44
C LEU A 216 19.35 14.42 -17.21
N MET A 217 18.59 13.51 -17.84
CA MET A 217 17.14 13.41 -17.65
C MET A 217 16.78 13.06 -16.20
N LEU A 218 17.48 12.12 -15.59
CA LEU A 218 17.29 11.77 -14.17
C LEU A 218 17.56 12.97 -13.27
N LYS A 219 18.64 13.69 -13.50
CA LYS A 219 18.99 14.89 -12.73
C LYS A 219 17.92 15.96 -12.81
N GLU A 220 17.38 16.23 -14.00
CA GLU A 220 16.29 17.20 -14.19
C GLU A 220 14.99 16.73 -13.54
N MET A 221 14.64 15.45 -13.67
CA MET A 221 13.43 14.86 -13.08
C MET A 221 13.45 14.97 -11.54
N TYR A 222 14.56 14.59 -10.90
CA TYR A 222 14.68 14.71 -9.45
C TYR A 222 14.72 16.16 -8.97
N ALA A 223 15.31 17.08 -9.75
CA ALA A 223 15.30 18.52 -9.43
C ALA A 223 13.89 19.12 -9.45
N GLN A 224 13.00 18.67 -10.35
CA GLN A 224 11.59 19.07 -10.39
C GLN A 224 10.82 18.65 -9.14
N GLU A 225 11.19 17.51 -8.54
CA GLU A 225 10.63 17.01 -7.29
C GLU A 225 11.32 17.57 -6.03
N GLY A 226 12.22 18.55 -6.19
CA GLY A 226 12.94 19.18 -5.08
C GLY A 226 14.06 18.32 -4.47
N MET A 227 14.48 17.26 -5.16
CA MET A 227 15.54 16.36 -4.74
C MET A 227 16.84 16.65 -5.50
N HIS A 228 17.99 16.45 -4.84
CA HIS A 228 19.29 16.59 -5.50
C HIS A 228 19.78 15.23 -6.03
N CYS A 229 20.12 15.16 -7.30
CA CYS A 229 20.67 13.96 -7.94
C CYS A 229 22.10 14.23 -8.44
N ASP A 230 23.08 13.56 -7.84
CA ASP A 230 24.44 13.49 -8.36
C ASP A 230 24.54 12.37 -9.39
N THR A 231 25.31 12.60 -10.45
CA THR A 231 25.43 11.65 -11.56
C THR A 231 26.88 11.33 -11.87
N CYS A 232 27.17 10.09 -12.24
CA CYS A 232 28.51 9.67 -12.64
C CYS A 232 28.44 8.56 -13.69
N THR A 233 29.49 8.46 -14.52
CA THR A 233 29.59 7.46 -15.61
C THR A 233 30.53 6.30 -15.28
N ASN A 234 31.19 6.32 -14.12
CA ASN A 234 32.10 5.26 -13.73
C ASN A 234 32.14 5.05 -12.20
N VAL A 235 32.51 3.83 -11.82
CA VAL A 235 32.52 3.37 -10.43
C VAL A 235 33.53 4.13 -9.57
N SER A 236 34.65 4.60 -10.13
CA SER A 236 35.65 5.33 -9.37
C SER A 236 35.11 6.67 -8.85
N VAL A 237 34.41 7.42 -9.69
CA VAL A 237 33.73 8.66 -9.31
C VAL A 237 32.59 8.38 -8.34
N LEU A 238 31.81 7.31 -8.56
CA LEU A 238 30.77 6.87 -7.63
C LEU A 238 31.33 6.68 -6.21
N MET A 239 32.44 5.94 -6.08
CA MET A 239 33.08 5.66 -4.80
C MET A 239 33.64 6.91 -4.12
N GLU A 240 34.09 7.92 -4.90
CA GLU A 240 34.49 9.20 -4.33
C GLU A 240 33.31 10.02 -3.80
N LEU A 241 32.19 10.03 -4.52
CA LEU A 241 30.99 10.75 -4.13
C LEU A 241 30.37 10.15 -2.87
N ILE A 242 30.22 8.83 -2.80
CA ILE A 242 29.69 8.12 -1.62
C ILE A 242 30.57 8.31 -0.37
N ARG A 243 31.88 8.50 -0.52
CA ARG A 243 32.77 8.80 0.62
C ARG A 243 32.63 10.23 1.16
N LYS A 244 32.16 11.15 0.33
CA LYS A 244 32.04 12.58 0.67
C LYS A 244 30.67 12.97 1.20
N LYS A 245 29.64 12.20 0.84
CA LYS A 245 28.24 12.54 1.11
C LYS A 245 27.40 11.26 1.26
N GLU A 246 26.41 11.31 2.13
CA GLU A 246 25.44 10.25 2.28
C GLU A 246 24.32 10.40 1.23
N TYR A 247 23.89 9.30 0.65
CA TYR A 247 22.81 9.23 -0.33
C TYR A 247 21.73 8.28 0.15
N SER A 248 20.48 8.66 -0.09
CA SER A 248 19.32 7.83 0.24
C SER A 248 19.02 6.77 -0.82
N LEU A 249 19.46 7.00 -2.07
CA LEU A 249 19.16 6.12 -3.20
C LEU A 249 20.34 6.07 -4.16
N LEU A 250 20.71 4.85 -4.58
CA LEU A 250 21.63 4.59 -5.67
C LEU A 250 20.85 3.99 -6.84
N LEU A 251 20.90 4.64 -7.99
CA LEU A 251 20.38 4.14 -9.27
C LEU A 251 21.53 3.61 -10.11
N THR A 252 21.43 2.38 -10.59
CA THR A 252 22.42 1.73 -11.44
C THR A 252 21.74 0.91 -12.51
N ASP A 253 22.29 0.95 -13.73
CA ASP A 253 22.00 -0.04 -14.75
C ASP A 253 22.78 -1.32 -14.44
N LEU A 254 22.12 -2.48 -14.52
CA LEU A 254 22.69 -3.81 -14.30
C LEU A 254 22.92 -4.51 -15.64
#